data_057086acf15ab5bae48b37b65974b053
#
_entry.id   057086acf15ab5bae48b37b65974b053
#
_cell.length_a   1.000
_cell.length_b   1.000
_cell.length_c   1.000
_cell.angle_alpha   90.00
_cell.angle_beta   90.00
_cell.angle_gamma   90.00
#
_symmetry.space_group_name_H-M   'P 1'
#
loop_
_entity.id
_entity.type
_entity.pdbx_description
1 polymer ?
#
loop_
_entity_poly.entity_id
_entity_poly.type
_entity_poly.pdbx_seq_one_letter_code
_entity_poly.pdbx_strand_id
1 'polypeptide(L)'
;MGLSALLVVLPTLGERLEFLETALRSCEELGQVVPATVAMVVPTNAAEARALGAQYGVTLIDDPGSGMADAINAGLGARSSQDFYVWVGDDDELVAPGVAALVKALESTPSAVVAYGQCDYIDEAGSVIGRSGAGPIATALLSWGPNLIPHPGTIVRLDALAAVGGFDSGFRYALDLDVFLKLRKLGDFISVPSVSARFRWHSASATVADRSASAREAIVVKNRHLPLWLRAVSWVWNYPVAWASQVGAWLVTFRANKLHP
;
A
#
# COMPACT_ATOMS: atom_id res chain seq x y z
N MET A 1 2.88 -9.63 26.72
CA MET A 1 3.50 -8.50 26.03
C MET A 1 2.44 -7.92 25.11
N GLY A 2 2.21 -6.59 25.14
CA GLY A 2 1.34 -5.93 24.14
C GLY A 2 1.97 -6.00 22.75
N LEU A 3 1.14 -5.81 21.70
CA LEU A 3 1.64 -5.69 20.32
C LEU A 3 2.51 -4.43 20.16
N SER A 4 3.52 -4.51 19.30
CA SER A 4 4.34 -3.36 18.93
C SER A 4 3.51 -2.24 18.30
N ALA A 5 3.94 -1.00 18.48
CA ALA A 5 3.20 0.16 18.01
C ALA A 5 3.32 0.34 16.48
N LEU A 6 2.20 0.73 15.86
CA LEU A 6 2.05 0.89 14.42
C LEU A 6 1.87 2.37 14.05
N LEU A 7 2.59 2.83 13.04
CA LEU A 7 2.36 4.10 12.36
C LEU A 7 1.51 3.84 11.11
N VAL A 8 0.29 4.34 11.11
CA VAL A 8 -0.59 4.35 9.93
C VAL A 8 -0.37 5.67 9.20
N VAL A 9 0.03 5.63 7.94
CA VAL A 9 0.12 6.81 7.09
C VAL A 9 -1.05 6.82 6.12
N LEU A 10 -1.88 7.88 6.19
CA LEU A 10 -3.08 8.09 5.39
C LEU A 10 -2.95 9.40 4.61
N PRO A 11 -2.42 9.38 3.38
CA PRO A 11 -2.43 10.55 2.51
C PRO A 11 -3.80 10.76 1.89
N THR A 12 -4.24 12.01 1.80
CA THR A 12 -5.50 12.41 1.17
C THR A 12 -5.39 13.79 0.55
N LEU A 13 -6.08 14.01 -0.56
CA LEU A 13 -6.29 15.35 -1.11
C LEU A 13 -7.52 16.06 -0.47
N GLY A 14 -8.32 15.32 0.29
CA GLY A 14 -9.51 15.84 0.94
C GLY A 14 -10.73 16.03 0.03
N GLU A 15 -10.73 15.40 -1.15
CA GLU A 15 -11.79 15.56 -2.15
C GLU A 15 -12.97 14.59 -1.96
N ARG A 16 -12.75 13.45 -1.25
CA ARG A 16 -13.70 12.35 -1.10
C ARG A 16 -14.00 12.07 0.37
N LEU A 17 -14.71 13.00 1.02
CA LEU A 17 -14.92 12.97 2.47
C LEU A 17 -15.62 11.71 2.98
N GLU A 18 -16.58 11.15 2.23
CA GLU A 18 -17.29 9.93 2.62
C GLU A 18 -16.36 8.71 2.67
N PHE A 19 -15.46 8.57 1.69
CA PHE A 19 -14.46 7.52 1.69
C PHE A 19 -13.41 7.76 2.78
N LEU A 20 -12.95 9.00 2.92
CA LEU A 20 -12.01 9.38 3.98
C LEU A 20 -12.56 9.03 5.37
N GLU A 21 -13.85 9.30 5.63
CA GLU A 21 -14.49 8.94 6.90
C GLU A 21 -14.46 7.42 7.11
N THR A 22 -14.74 6.63 6.05
CA THR A 22 -14.68 5.18 6.12
C THR A 22 -13.26 4.67 6.40
N ALA A 23 -12.25 5.26 5.75
CA ALA A 23 -10.84 4.96 5.99
C ALA A 23 -10.44 5.29 7.44
N LEU A 24 -10.81 6.46 7.95
CA LEU A 24 -10.53 6.88 9.33
C LEU A 24 -11.21 5.98 10.35
N ARG A 25 -12.46 5.56 10.11
CA ARG A 25 -13.16 4.59 10.96
C ARG A 25 -12.44 3.25 11.01
N SER A 26 -11.94 2.76 9.88
CA SER A 26 -11.15 1.53 9.84
C SER A 26 -9.84 1.64 10.63
N CYS A 27 -9.22 2.82 10.65
CA CYS A 27 -8.06 3.13 11.48
C CYS A 27 -8.42 3.18 12.98
N GLU A 28 -9.56 3.74 13.34
CA GLU A 28 -10.07 3.76 14.73
C GLU A 28 -10.32 2.32 15.23
N GLU A 29 -11.00 1.49 14.42
CA GLU A 29 -11.19 0.06 14.74
C GLU A 29 -9.86 -0.68 14.92
N LEU A 30 -8.86 -0.38 14.07
CA LEU A 30 -7.51 -0.93 14.21
C LEU A 30 -6.89 -0.52 15.55
N GLY A 31 -7.04 0.72 15.96
CA GLY A 31 -6.53 1.25 17.23
C GLY A 31 -7.07 0.53 18.48
N GLN A 32 -8.23 -0.14 18.37
CA GLN A 32 -8.79 -0.96 19.46
C GLN A 32 -8.09 -2.32 19.60
N VAL A 33 -7.34 -2.76 18.58
CA VAL A 33 -6.72 -4.09 18.52
C VAL A 33 -5.19 -4.00 18.57
N VAL A 34 -4.61 -2.99 17.93
CA VAL A 34 -3.16 -2.75 17.85
C VAL A 34 -2.88 -1.31 18.27
N PRO A 35 -1.90 -1.04 19.15
CA PRO A 35 -1.48 0.33 19.43
C PRO A 35 -1.08 1.04 18.13
N ALA A 36 -1.85 2.01 17.69
CA ALA A 36 -1.65 2.68 16.42
C ALA A 36 -1.69 4.21 16.57
N THR A 37 -0.81 4.88 15.82
CA THR A 37 -0.85 6.33 15.60
C THR A 37 -1.15 6.56 14.13
N VAL A 38 -2.16 7.37 13.84
CA VAL A 38 -2.54 7.72 12.47
C VAL A 38 -1.95 9.09 12.13
N ALA A 39 -1.11 9.15 11.11
CA ALA A 39 -0.60 10.37 10.49
C ALA A 39 -1.37 10.60 9.18
N MET A 40 -2.32 11.52 9.20
CA MET A 40 -3.08 11.92 8.02
C MET A 40 -2.35 13.07 7.32
N VAL A 41 -1.87 12.80 6.10
CA VAL A 41 -1.18 13.81 5.27
C VAL A 41 -2.21 14.47 4.36
N VAL A 42 -2.42 15.76 4.54
CA VAL A 42 -3.56 16.48 3.95
C VAL A 42 -3.16 17.92 3.59
N PRO A 43 -3.63 18.47 2.45
CA PRO A 43 -3.36 19.86 2.07
C PRO A 43 -3.84 20.84 3.13
N THR A 44 -3.09 21.93 3.30
CA THR A 44 -3.42 22.98 4.29
C THR A 44 -4.76 23.66 4.03
N ASN A 45 -5.18 23.71 2.78
CA ASN A 45 -6.45 24.32 2.33
C ASN A 45 -7.64 23.34 2.35
N ALA A 46 -7.47 22.06 2.64
CA ALA A 46 -8.53 21.06 2.73
C ALA A 46 -9.22 21.10 4.10
N ALA A 47 -9.92 22.21 4.41
CA ALA A 47 -10.45 22.49 5.74
C ALA A 47 -11.41 21.42 6.28
N GLU A 48 -12.31 20.91 5.44
CA GLU A 48 -13.30 19.89 5.83
C GLU A 48 -12.62 18.54 6.15
N ALA A 49 -11.66 18.10 5.32
CA ALA A 49 -10.90 16.88 5.58
C ALA A 49 -10.06 17.01 6.86
N ARG A 50 -9.45 18.17 7.09
CA ARG A 50 -8.69 18.44 8.33
C ARG A 50 -9.59 18.43 9.56
N ALA A 51 -10.78 19.01 9.47
CA ALA A 51 -11.77 18.97 10.55
C ALA A 51 -12.22 17.54 10.84
N LEU A 52 -12.46 16.73 9.80
CA LEU A 52 -12.80 15.32 9.92
C LEU A 52 -11.66 14.53 10.60
N GLY A 53 -10.41 14.70 10.16
CA GLY A 53 -9.26 14.06 10.79
C GLY A 53 -9.11 14.43 12.27
N ALA A 54 -9.36 15.71 12.62
CA ALA A 54 -9.33 16.17 14.01
C ALA A 54 -10.42 15.49 14.87
N GLN A 55 -11.62 15.23 14.33
CA GLN A 55 -12.67 14.49 15.03
C GLN A 55 -12.26 13.05 15.38
N TYR A 56 -11.48 12.39 14.51
CA TYR A 56 -10.92 11.07 14.77
C TYR A 56 -9.61 11.09 15.58
N GLY A 57 -9.16 12.26 16.02
CA GLY A 57 -7.95 12.40 16.85
C GLY A 57 -6.65 12.02 16.16
N VAL A 58 -6.58 12.09 14.82
CA VAL A 58 -5.38 11.77 14.06
C VAL A 58 -4.37 12.91 14.07
N THR A 59 -3.10 12.59 13.90
CA THR A 59 -2.04 13.60 13.70
C THR A 59 -2.13 14.17 12.29
N LEU A 60 -2.39 15.46 12.16
CA LEU A 60 -2.45 16.15 10.88
C LEU A 60 -1.06 16.57 10.44
N ILE A 61 -0.66 16.15 9.25
CA ILE A 61 0.60 16.49 8.58
C ILE A 61 0.25 17.30 7.32
N ASP A 62 0.97 18.38 7.08
CA ASP A 62 0.78 19.15 5.86
C ASP A 62 1.34 18.39 4.64
N ASP A 63 0.50 18.25 3.59
CA ASP A 63 0.94 17.65 2.33
C ASP A 63 1.95 18.58 1.65
N PRO A 64 3.15 18.09 1.30
CA PRO A 64 4.14 18.88 0.56
C PRO A 64 3.70 19.25 -0.86
N GLY A 65 2.65 18.60 -1.41
CA GLY A 65 2.13 18.88 -2.75
C GLY A 65 3.00 18.40 -3.90
N SER A 66 3.98 17.54 -3.63
CA SER A 66 4.95 17.03 -4.61
C SER A 66 4.70 15.58 -5.05
N GLY A 67 3.59 14.99 -4.62
CA GLY A 67 3.13 13.67 -5.04
C GLY A 67 3.06 12.64 -3.91
N MET A 68 2.54 11.44 -4.24
CA MET A 68 2.21 10.41 -3.27
C MET A 68 3.42 9.94 -2.44
N ALA A 69 4.59 9.76 -3.07
CA ALA A 69 5.79 9.33 -2.37
C ALA A 69 6.23 10.33 -1.30
N ASP A 70 6.19 11.64 -1.64
CA ASP A 70 6.55 12.70 -0.70
C ASP A 70 5.50 12.85 0.40
N ALA A 71 4.22 12.68 0.08
CA ALA A 71 3.16 12.67 1.10
C ALA A 71 3.36 11.51 2.08
N ILE A 72 3.64 10.29 1.60
CA ILE A 72 3.93 9.16 2.48
C ILE A 72 5.18 9.44 3.33
N ASN A 73 6.25 9.96 2.73
CA ASN A 73 7.49 10.28 3.46
C ASN A 73 7.26 11.37 4.52
N ALA A 74 6.41 12.37 4.25
CA ALA A 74 6.01 13.36 5.26
C ALA A 74 5.28 12.70 6.43
N GLY A 75 4.35 11.77 6.14
CA GLY A 75 3.66 10.99 7.18
C GLY A 75 4.61 10.11 8.00
N LEU A 76 5.63 9.51 7.36
CA LEU A 76 6.69 8.76 8.07
C LEU A 76 7.48 9.64 9.04
N GLY A 77 7.58 10.94 8.78
CA GLY A 77 8.19 11.92 9.69
C GLY A 77 7.47 12.06 11.04
N ALA A 78 6.22 11.61 11.16
CA ALA A 78 5.47 11.56 12.41
C ALA A 78 5.88 10.40 13.34
N ARG A 79 6.80 9.54 12.91
CA ARG A 79 7.33 8.44 13.74
C ARG A 79 7.91 8.98 15.04
N SER A 80 7.51 8.36 16.15
CA SER A 80 8.11 8.60 17.48
C SER A 80 8.66 7.29 18.05
N SER A 81 7.80 6.39 18.50
CA SER A 81 8.17 5.12 19.13
C SER A 81 7.61 3.90 18.40
N GLN A 82 7.04 4.09 17.21
CA GLN A 82 6.46 3.00 16.44
C GLN A 82 7.55 2.13 15.80
N ASP A 83 7.30 0.82 15.80
CA ASP A 83 8.20 -0.20 15.23
C ASP A 83 7.83 -0.52 13.78
N PHE A 84 6.55 -0.38 13.44
CA PHE A 84 5.99 -0.78 12.17
C PHE A 84 5.22 0.34 11.49
N TYR A 85 5.14 0.25 10.19
CA TYR A 85 4.42 1.13 9.28
C TYR A 85 3.37 0.36 8.51
N VAL A 86 2.23 1.00 8.27
CA VAL A 86 1.22 0.60 7.29
C VAL A 86 0.72 1.81 6.52
N TRP A 87 0.42 1.61 5.24
CA TRP A 87 -0.23 2.60 4.40
C TRP A 87 -1.68 2.24 4.15
N VAL A 88 -2.53 3.27 4.08
CA VAL A 88 -3.92 3.17 3.63
C VAL A 88 -4.28 4.41 2.82
N GLY A 89 -4.91 4.23 1.65
CA GLY A 89 -5.48 5.33 0.86
C GLY A 89 -6.73 5.93 1.53
N ASP A 90 -7.10 7.13 1.13
CA ASP A 90 -8.32 7.78 1.62
C ASP A 90 -9.63 7.15 1.12
N ASP A 91 -9.53 6.19 0.21
CA ASP A 91 -10.63 5.40 -0.36
C ASP A 91 -10.57 3.92 0.02
N ASP A 92 -9.53 3.49 0.74
CA ASP A 92 -9.30 2.13 1.18
C ASP A 92 -9.69 1.92 2.67
N GLU A 93 -9.70 0.68 3.10
CA GLU A 93 -9.99 0.32 4.49
C GLU A 93 -8.95 -0.68 5.02
N LEU A 94 -8.54 -0.52 6.27
CA LEU A 94 -7.77 -1.53 6.99
C LEU A 94 -8.71 -2.56 7.63
N VAL A 95 -8.29 -3.81 7.65
CA VAL A 95 -9.01 -4.90 8.33
C VAL A 95 -8.27 -5.26 9.60
N ALA A 96 -8.72 -4.74 10.72
CA ALA A 96 -8.02 -4.78 12.00
C ALA A 96 -7.53 -6.18 12.43
N PRO A 97 -8.32 -7.28 12.36
CA PRO A 97 -7.83 -8.61 12.69
C PRO A 97 -6.69 -9.10 11.79
N GLY A 98 -6.75 -8.75 10.49
CA GLY A 98 -5.70 -9.08 9.52
C GLY A 98 -4.42 -8.33 9.79
N VAL A 99 -4.50 -7.01 10.02
CA VAL A 99 -3.34 -6.18 10.39
C VAL A 99 -2.69 -6.69 11.67
N ALA A 100 -3.47 -7.01 12.70
CA ALA A 100 -2.95 -7.58 13.95
C ALA A 100 -2.19 -8.91 13.73
N ALA A 101 -2.71 -9.78 12.84
CA ALA A 101 -2.02 -11.01 12.48
C ALA A 101 -0.67 -10.76 11.78
N LEU A 102 -0.57 -9.72 10.92
CA LEU A 102 0.68 -9.33 10.27
C LEU A 102 1.70 -8.76 11.27
N VAL A 103 1.26 -7.89 12.19
CA VAL A 103 2.11 -7.35 13.26
C VAL A 103 2.70 -8.49 14.08
N LYS A 104 1.85 -9.43 14.54
CA LYS A 104 2.30 -10.61 15.28
C LYS A 104 3.28 -11.48 14.50
N ALA A 105 3.10 -11.63 13.19
CA ALA A 105 4.02 -12.38 12.33
C ALA A 105 5.41 -11.72 12.29
N LEU A 106 5.47 -10.38 12.14
CA LEU A 106 6.73 -9.64 12.20
C LEU A 106 7.42 -9.70 13.56
N GLU A 107 6.65 -9.59 14.66
CA GLU A 107 7.19 -9.74 16.02
C GLU A 107 7.83 -11.11 16.24
N SER A 108 7.18 -12.15 15.69
CA SER A 108 7.63 -13.54 15.85
C SER A 108 8.81 -13.90 14.93
N THR A 109 9.15 -13.07 13.95
CA THR A 109 10.20 -13.34 12.95
C THR A 109 11.13 -12.14 12.80
N PRO A 110 12.19 -12.04 13.63
CA PRO A 110 13.11 -10.89 13.62
C PRO A 110 13.82 -10.66 12.27
N SER A 111 14.04 -11.70 11.46
CA SER A 111 14.63 -11.58 10.11
C SER A 111 13.69 -10.95 9.08
N ALA A 112 12.39 -10.92 9.36
CA ALA A 112 11.41 -10.38 8.43
C ALA A 112 11.31 -8.86 8.55
N VAL A 113 11.28 -8.20 7.39
CA VAL A 113 11.15 -6.74 7.28
C VAL A 113 9.78 -6.32 6.75
N VAL A 114 9.04 -7.24 6.10
CA VAL A 114 7.71 -7.01 5.56
C VAL A 114 6.81 -8.20 5.88
N ALA A 115 5.58 -7.93 6.33
CA ALA A 115 4.49 -8.90 6.35
C ALA A 115 3.32 -8.38 5.52
N TYR A 116 2.76 -9.24 4.67
CA TYR A 116 1.64 -8.89 3.83
C TYR A 116 0.53 -9.94 3.87
N GLY A 117 -0.68 -9.48 3.75
CA GLY A 117 -1.89 -10.29 3.75
C GLY A 117 -2.54 -10.37 2.39
N GLN A 118 -3.80 -10.80 2.40
CA GLN A 118 -4.72 -10.68 1.29
C GLN A 118 -5.38 -9.29 1.32
N CYS A 119 -5.82 -8.83 0.16
CA CYS A 119 -6.58 -7.61 0.03
C CYS A 119 -7.88 -7.91 -0.72
N ASP A 120 -9.02 -7.55 -0.16
CA ASP A 120 -10.30 -7.60 -0.85
C ASP A 120 -10.43 -6.39 -1.77
N TYR A 121 -10.84 -6.62 -3.01
CA TYR A 121 -11.26 -5.56 -3.92
C TYR A 121 -12.72 -5.27 -3.66
N ILE A 122 -13.05 -4.00 -3.37
CA ILE A 122 -14.43 -3.55 -3.14
C ILE A 122 -14.84 -2.54 -4.21
N ASP A 123 -16.14 -2.47 -4.50
CA ASP A 123 -16.72 -1.42 -5.34
C ASP A 123 -16.95 -0.11 -4.57
N GLU A 124 -17.53 0.89 -5.20
CA GLU A 124 -17.84 2.18 -4.58
C GLU A 124 -18.82 2.04 -3.40
N ALA A 125 -19.70 1.02 -3.42
CA ALA A 125 -20.64 0.72 -2.35
C ALA A 125 -20.03 -0.13 -1.20
N GLY A 126 -18.75 -0.55 -1.32
CA GLY A 126 -18.08 -1.40 -0.34
C GLY A 126 -18.33 -2.91 -0.50
N SER A 127 -19.02 -3.34 -1.58
CA SER A 127 -19.26 -4.76 -1.84
C SER A 127 -18.00 -5.44 -2.40
N VAL A 128 -17.67 -6.64 -1.91
CA VAL A 128 -16.49 -7.37 -2.36
C VAL A 128 -16.70 -7.91 -3.79
N ILE A 129 -15.86 -7.48 -4.72
CA ILE A 129 -15.84 -7.89 -6.14
C ILE A 129 -14.72 -8.86 -6.47
N GLY A 130 -13.76 -9.05 -5.56
CA GLY A 130 -12.65 -9.97 -5.75
C GLY A 130 -11.69 -9.96 -4.57
N ARG A 131 -10.66 -10.81 -4.63
CA ARG A 131 -9.60 -10.87 -3.62
C ARG A 131 -8.26 -11.03 -4.28
N SER A 132 -7.22 -10.39 -3.76
CA SER A 132 -5.86 -10.59 -4.24
C SER A 132 -5.44 -12.05 -4.04
N GLY A 133 -4.78 -12.62 -5.05
CA GLY A 133 -4.19 -13.94 -4.97
C GLY A 133 -2.79 -13.96 -4.32
N ALA A 134 -2.46 -12.93 -3.54
CA ALA A 134 -1.18 -12.84 -2.87
C ALA A 134 -0.97 -14.05 -1.97
N GLY A 135 0.21 -14.59 -2.01
CA GLY A 135 0.64 -15.73 -1.22
C GLY A 135 2.17 -15.76 -1.24
N PRO A 136 2.82 -16.79 -0.71
CA PRO A 136 4.30 -16.81 -0.64
C PRO A 136 4.99 -16.63 -2.00
N ILE A 137 4.34 -17.03 -3.10
CA ILE A 137 4.85 -16.87 -4.46
C ILE A 137 4.97 -15.40 -4.89
N ALA A 138 4.18 -14.48 -4.27
CA ALA A 138 4.23 -13.06 -4.60
C ALA A 138 5.62 -12.48 -4.39
N THR A 139 6.29 -12.86 -3.29
CA THR A 139 7.66 -12.45 -3.01
C THR A 139 8.66 -12.98 -4.06
N ALA A 140 8.49 -14.21 -4.52
CA ALA A 140 9.36 -14.78 -5.56
C ALA A 140 9.18 -14.08 -6.90
N LEU A 141 7.95 -13.67 -7.23
CA LEU A 141 7.61 -12.99 -8.47
C LEU A 141 7.97 -11.50 -8.48
N LEU A 142 8.23 -10.87 -7.35
CA LEU A 142 8.38 -9.42 -7.22
C LEU A 142 9.39 -8.82 -8.21
N SER A 143 10.51 -9.49 -8.46
CA SER A 143 11.57 -9.02 -9.37
C SER A 143 11.29 -9.32 -10.87
N TRP A 144 10.45 -10.28 -11.17
CA TRP A 144 10.29 -10.84 -12.52
C TRP A 144 8.86 -10.78 -13.04
N GLY A 145 7.90 -11.05 -12.14
CA GLY A 145 6.48 -11.15 -12.39
C GLY A 145 5.71 -9.87 -12.07
N PRO A 146 4.38 -9.93 -12.00
CA PRO A 146 3.57 -8.83 -11.51
C PRO A 146 3.87 -8.56 -10.02
N ASN A 147 3.68 -7.31 -9.58
CA ASN A 147 3.59 -7.01 -8.16
C ASN A 147 2.23 -7.53 -7.65
N LEU A 148 2.27 -8.59 -6.85
CA LEU A 148 1.10 -9.21 -6.25
C LEU A 148 0.99 -8.91 -4.76
N ILE A 149 1.93 -8.14 -4.20
CA ILE A 149 1.89 -7.69 -2.82
C ILE A 149 1.04 -6.42 -2.78
N PRO A 150 -0.13 -6.41 -2.13
CA PRO A 150 -0.93 -5.21 -2.02
C PRO A 150 -0.20 -4.18 -1.15
N HIS A 151 -0.15 -2.92 -1.57
CA HIS A 151 0.41 -1.87 -0.72
C HIS A 151 -0.51 -1.60 0.48
N PRO A 152 -1.84 -1.41 0.30
CA PRO A 152 -2.74 -1.24 1.44
C PRO A 152 -2.68 -2.44 2.41
N GLY A 153 -2.55 -2.16 3.69
CA GLY A 153 -2.53 -3.18 4.73
C GLY A 153 -1.27 -4.05 4.78
N THR A 154 -0.23 -3.76 3.98
CA THR A 154 1.10 -4.40 4.13
C THR A 154 1.87 -3.71 5.24
N ILE A 155 2.41 -4.50 6.17
CA ILE A 155 3.17 -4.00 7.32
C ILE A 155 4.66 -4.05 7.03
N VAL A 156 5.35 -2.94 7.29
CA VAL A 156 6.80 -2.80 7.07
C VAL A 156 7.49 -2.39 8.38
N ARG A 157 8.64 -2.99 8.65
CA ARG A 157 9.49 -2.60 9.77
C ARG A 157 10.10 -1.22 9.49
N LEU A 158 9.81 -0.23 10.36
CA LEU A 158 10.20 1.18 10.15
C LEU A 158 11.70 1.39 10.06
N ASP A 159 12.50 0.65 10.83
CA ASP A 159 13.96 0.76 10.73
C ASP A 159 14.49 0.28 9.37
N ALA A 160 13.90 -0.79 8.81
CA ALA A 160 14.25 -1.25 7.49
C ALA A 160 13.80 -0.25 6.39
N LEU A 161 12.62 0.35 6.56
CA LEU A 161 12.13 1.39 5.66
C LEU A 161 13.02 2.64 5.68
N ALA A 162 13.45 3.06 6.87
CA ALA A 162 14.40 4.16 7.03
C ALA A 162 15.78 3.83 6.40
N ALA A 163 16.26 2.59 6.57
CA ALA A 163 17.55 2.16 6.00
C ALA A 163 17.58 2.17 4.46
N VAL A 164 16.42 2.04 3.80
CA VAL A 164 16.32 2.15 2.33
C VAL A 164 15.98 3.56 1.84
N GLY A 165 15.85 4.54 2.74
CA GLY A 165 15.58 5.94 2.42
C GLY A 165 14.12 6.26 2.12
N GLY A 166 13.18 5.40 2.54
CA GLY A 166 11.75 5.62 2.29
C GLY A 166 11.35 5.44 0.82
N PHE A 167 10.30 6.17 0.41
CA PHE A 167 9.73 6.11 -0.93
C PHE A 167 10.43 7.09 -1.88
N ASP A 168 10.72 6.65 -3.11
CA ASP A 168 11.40 7.46 -4.13
C ASP A 168 10.37 8.34 -4.86
N SER A 169 10.49 9.67 -4.72
CA SER A 169 9.62 10.68 -5.36
C SER A 169 9.71 10.69 -6.89
N GLY A 170 10.68 10.02 -7.48
CA GLY A 170 10.80 9.82 -8.91
C GLY A 170 9.75 8.86 -9.50
N PHE A 171 9.01 8.14 -8.65
CA PHE A 171 7.97 7.20 -9.05
C PHE A 171 6.59 7.65 -8.61
N ARG A 172 5.63 7.54 -9.54
CA ARG A 172 4.23 7.89 -9.29
C ARG A 172 3.35 6.66 -9.07
N TYR A 173 3.58 5.59 -9.81
CA TYR A 173 2.73 4.40 -9.84
C TYR A 173 3.38 3.16 -9.22
N ALA A 174 4.69 3.02 -9.31
CA ALA A 174 5.43 1.85 -8.87
C ALA A 174 6.33 2.14 -7.65
N LEU A 175 5.97 3.14 -6.84
CA LEU A 175 6.70 3.54 -5.63
C LEU A 175 6.76 2.40 -4.59
N ASP A 176 5.69 1.64 -4.46
CA ASP A 176 5.60 0.45 -3.60
C ASP A 176 6.51 -0.68 -4.10
N LEU A 177 6.53 -0.95 -5.40
CA LEU A 177 7.41 -1.95 -5.99
C LEU A 177 8.88 -1.61 -5.76
N ASP A 178 9.27 -0.33 -5.92
CA ASP A 178 10.66 0.11 -5.68
C ASP A 178 11.06 -0.12 -4.22
N VAL A 179 10.22 0.30 -3.29
CA VAL A 179 10.46 0.10 -1.85
C VAL A 179 10.53 -1.39 -1.50
N PHE A 180 9.61 -2.22 -2.00
CA PHE A 180 9.65 -3.66 -1.73
C PHE A 180 10.90 -4.33 -2.29
N LEU A 181 11.35 -3.94 -3.48
CA LEU A 181 12.60 -4.47 -4.05
C LEU A 181 13.85 -4.02 -3.30
N LYS A 182 13.84 -2.84 -2.68
CA LYS A 182 14.90 -2.39 -1.76
C LYS A 182 14.86 -3.19 -0.46
N LEU A 183 13.70 -3.29 0.18
CA LEU A 183 13.50 -3.99 1.46
C LEU A 183 13.83 -5.48 1.38
N ARG A 184 13.53 -6.13 0.25
CA ARG A 184 13.86 -7.55 0.03
C ARG A 184 15.35 -7.86 0.13
N LYS A 185 16.23 -6.85 -0.02
CA LYS A 185 17.69 -7.02 0.15
C LYS A 185 18.10 -6.97 1.62
N LEU A 186 17.23 -6.50 2.52
CA LEU A 186 17.50 -6.34 3.95
C LEU A 186 16.95 -7.48 4.79
N GLY A 187 15.89 -8.18 4.34
CA GLY A 187 15.30 -9.26 5.13
C GLY A 187 14.15 -9.99 4.43
N ASP A 188 13.54 -10.87 5.18
CA ASP A 188 12.50 -11.77 4.69
C ASP A 188 11.15 -11.06 4.55
N PHE A 189 10.31 -11.60 3.66
CA PHE A 189 8.92 -11.19 3.49
C PHE A 189 8.02 -12.34 3.91
N ILE A 190 7.04 -12.06 4.77
CA ILE A 190 6.10 -13.05 5.29
C ILE A 190 4.73 -12.85 4.65
N SER A 191 4.19 -13.92 4.07
CA SER A 191 2.80 -13.96 3.63
C SER A 191 1.92 -14.58 4.72
N VAL A 192 0.88 -13.87 5.13
CA VAL A 192 -0.11 -14.35 6.11
C VAL A 192 -1.45 -14.52 5.40
N PRO A 193 -2.14 -15.68 5.52
CA PRO A 193 -3.40 -15.92 4.82
C PRO A 193 -4.58 -15.23 5.55
N SER A 194 -4.50 -13.91 5.72
CA SER A 194 -5.51 -13.09 6.36
C SER A 194 -5.75 -11.83 5.53
N VAL A 195 -7.00 -11.38 5.46
CA VAL A 195 -7.34 -10.11 4.79
C VAL A 195 -6.92 -8.96 5.70
N SER A 196 -5.99 -8.13 5.24
CA SER A 196 -5.45 -6.98 6.00
C SER A 196 -5.97 -5.64 5.50
N ALA A 197 -6.50 -5.58 4.28
CA ALA A 197 -7.08 -4.36 3.71
C ALA A 197 -8.20 -4.67 2.72
N ARG A 198 -8.98 -3.62 2.43
CA ARG A 198 -9.92 -3.57 1.31
C ARG A 198 -9.52 -2.42 0.42
N PHE A 199 -9.29 -2.72 -0.86
CA PHE A 199 -8.93 -1.76 -1.89
C PHE A 199 -10.15 -1.39 -2.71
N ARG A 200 -10.49 -0.10 -2.77
CA ARG A 200 -11.63 0.38 -3.52
C ARG A 200 -11.30 0.54 -5.00
N TRP A 201 -12.02 -0.22 -5.82
CA TRP A 201 -11.82 -0.27 -7.26
C TRP A 201 -12.79 0.71 -7.95
N HIS A 202 -12.28 1.87 -8.36
CA HIS A 202 -13.05 2.85 -9.11
C HIS A 202 -12.18 3.50 -10.21
N SER A 203 -12.83 4.17 -11.15
CA SER A 203 -12.17 4.74 -12.34
C SER A 203 -11.13 5.81 -12.04
N ALA A 204 -11.25 6.51 -10.91
CA ALA A 204 -10.31 7.55 -10.47
C ALA A 204 -9.12 7.00 -9.67
N SER A 205 -9.09 5.69 -9.33
CA SER A 205 -7.91 5.08 -8.69
C SER A 205 -6.69 5.21 -9.58
N ALA A 206 -5.56 5.67 -9.05
CA ALA A 206 -4.35 5.99 -9.83
C ALA A 206 -3.89 4.83 -10.73
N THR A 207 -3.92 3.60 -10.21
CA THR A 207 -3.53 2.37 -10.95
C THR A 207 -4.53 2.02 -12.06
N VAL A 208 -5.79 2.40 -11.91
CA VAL A 208 -6.86 2.12 -12.90
C VAL A 208 -6.86 3.17 -14.00
N ALA A 209 -6.61 4.44 -13.64
CA ALA A 209 -6.68 5.59 -14.56
C ALA A 209 -5.61 5.56 -15.66
N ASP A 210 -4.35 5.18 -15.35
CA ASP A 210 -3.27 5.09 -16.35
C ASP A 210 -2.45 3.80 -16.20
N ARG A 211 -3.04 2.70 -16.64
CA ARG A 211 -2.42 1.37 -16.61
C ARG A 211 -1.14 1.28 -17.45
N SER A 212 -1.07 2.05 -18.54
CA SER A 212 0.09 2.01 -19.43
C SER A 212 1.30 2.69 -18.81
N ALA A 213 1.11 3.82 -18.13
CA ALA A 213 2.16 4.49 -17.38
C ALA A 213 2.63 3.65 -16.20
N SER A 214 1.69 3.06 -15.44
CA SER A 214 2.00 2.15 -14.34
C SER A 214 2.85 0.95 -14.80
N ALA A 215 2.49 0.31 -15.92
CA ALA A 215 3.26 -0.79 -16.48
C ALA A 215 4.67 -0.37 -16.92
N ARG A 216 4.81 0.79 -17.58
CA ARG A 216 6.12 1.33 -17.98
C ARG A 216 7.00 1.62 -16.77
N GLU A 217 6.44 2.26 -15.76
CA GLU A 217 7.18 2.60 -14.53
C GLU A 217 7.62 1.34 -13.78
N ALA A 218 6.76 0.31 -13.70
CA ALA A 218 7.12 -0.98 -13.12
C ALA A 218 8.30 -1.66 -13.84
N ILE A 219 8.39 -1.53 -15.18
CA ILE A 219 9.55 -2.02 -15.95
C ILE A 219 10.82 -1.24 -15.60
N VAL A 220 10.73 0.10 -15.48
CA VAL A 220 11.86 0.94 -15.09
C VAL A 220 12.36 0.57 -13.69
N VAL A 221 11.45 0.42 -12.74
CA VAL A 221 11.77 0.01 -11.36
C VAL A 221 12.47 -1.34 -11.35
N LYS A 222 11.90 -2.36 -11.99
CA LYS A 222 12.53 -3.70 -12.06
C LYS A 222 13.91 -3.64 -12.66
N ASN A 223 14.08 -2.94 -13.78
CA ASN A 223 15.38 -2.79 -14.43
C ASN A 223 16.40 -2.10 -13.52
N ARG A 224 15.99 -1.12 -12.69
CA ARG A 224 16.88 -0.48 -11.70
C ARG A 224 17.46 -1.50 -10.72
N HIS A 225 16.68 -2.49 -10.33
CA HIS A 225 17.05 -3.52 -9.35
C HIS A 225 17.69 -4.77 -9.93
N LEU A 226 17.66 -4.96 -11.26
CA LEU A 226 18.29 -6.08 -11.94
C LEU A 226 19.81 -5.88 -12.09
N PRO A 227 20.60 -6.99 -12.04
CA PRO A 227 21.99 -6.99 -12.49
C PRO A 227 22.12 -6.46 -13.91
N LEU A 228 23.21 -5.74 -14.21
CA LEU A 228 23.41 -5.07 -15.52
C LEU A 228 23.27 -6.03 -16.72
N TRP A 229 23.80 -7.24 -16.59
CA TRP A 229 23.75 -8.24 -17.68
C TRP A 229 22.33 -8.78 -17.95
N LEU A 230 21.44 -8.78 -16.94
CA LEU A 230 20.05 -9.17 -17.12
C LEU A 230 19.18 -8.04 -17.70
N ARG A 231 19.57 -6.78 -17.54
CA ARG A 231 18.80 -5.65 -18.09
C ARG A 231 18.66 -5.72 -19.60
N ALA A 232 19.71 -6.14 -20.30
CA ALA A 232 19.73 -6.25 -21.77
C ALA A 232 18.71 -7.25 -22.31
N VAL A 233 18.35 -8.29 -21.54
CA VAL A 233 17.42 -9.36 -21.94
C VAL A 233 16.09 -9.28 -21.19
N SER A 234 15.90 -8.30 -20.32
CA SER A 234 14.71 -8.17 -19.45
C SER A 234 13.40 -8.00 -20.22
N TRP A 235 13.46 -7.54 -21.45
CA TRP A 235 12.30 -7.39 -22.34
C TRP A 235 11.58 -8.71 -22.59
N VAL A 236 12.28 -9.86 -22.54
CA VAL A 236 11.73 -11.20 -22.76
C VAL A 236 10.59 -11.53 -21.79
N TRP A 237 10.68 -11.06 -20.54
CA TRP A 237 9.62 -11.29 -19.53
C TRP A 237 8.85 -10.03 -19.16
N ASN A 238 9.45 -8.84 -19.21
CA ASN A 238 8.79 -7.61 -18.79
C ASN A 238 7.55 -7.29 -19.64
N TYR A 239 7.62 -7.44 -20.97
CA TYR A 239 6.46 -7.19 -21.84
C TYR A 239 5.33 -8.22 -21.68
N PRO A 240 5.60 -9.54 -21.66
CA PRO A 240 4.57 -10.54 -21.36
C PRO A 240 3.92 -10.34 -20.01
N VAL A 241 4.69 -10.01 -18.97
CA VAL A 241 4.18 -9.75 -17.62
C VAL A 241 3.31 -8.48 -17.60
N ALA A 242 3.75 -7.40 -18.24
CA ALA A 242 2.96 -6.17 -18.34
C ALA A 242 1.62 -6.43 -19.06
N TRP A 243 1.64 -7.21 -20.15
CA TRP A 243 0.43 -7.60 -20.87
C TRP A 243 -0.50 -8.46 -20.00
N ALA A 244 0.02 -9.49 -19.32
CA ALA A 244 -0.75 -10.35 -18.42
C ALA A 244 -1.38 -9.56 -17.27
N SER A 245 -0.65 -8.59 -16.70
CA SER A 245 -1.17 -7.69 -15.64
C SER A 245 -2.31 -6.82 -16.15
N GLN A 246 -2.24 -6.31 -17.38
CA GLN A 246 -3.31 -5.51 -17.98
C GLN A 246 -4.57 -6.37 -18.23
N VAL A 247 -4.41 -7.61 -18.70
CA VAL A 247 -5.52 -8.55 -18.89
C VAL A 247 -6.18 -8.88 -17.55
N GLY A 248 -5.38 -9.14 -16.50
CA GLY A 248 -5.88 -9.37 -15.14
C GLY A 248 -6.70 -8.20 -14.62
N ALA A 249 -6.18 -6.99 -14.74
CA ALA A 249 -6.89 -5.77 -14.34
C ALA A 249 -8.17 -5.54 -15.15
N TRP A 250 -8.16 -5.85 -16.45
CA TRP A 250 -9.36 -5.79 -17.29
C TRP A 250 -10.45 -6.77 -16.81
N LEU A 251 -10.08 -8.00 -16.42
CA LEU A 251 -11.01 -8.98 -15.89
C LEU A 251 -11.66 -8.52 -14.58
N VAL A 252 -10.91 -7.87 -13.68
CA VAL A 252 -11.47 -7.30 -12.44
C VAL A 252 -12.46 -6.17 -12.77
N THR A 253 -12.09 -5.25 -13.66
CA THR A 253 -13.01 -4.16 -14.10
C THR A 253 -14.28 -4.72 -14.74
N PHE A 254 -14.15 -5.75 -15.58
CA PHE A 254 -15.30 -6.37 -16.23
C PHE A 254 -16.27 -7.01 -15.22
N ARG A 255 -15.74 -7.61 -14.14
CA ARG A 255 -16.57 -8.14 -13.06
C ARG A 255 -17.25 -7.02 -12.27
N ALA A 256 -16.53 -5.94 -11.94
CA ALA A 256 -17.09 -4.78 -11.26
C ALA A 256 -18.27 -4.19 -12.05
N ASN A 257 -18.10 -3.98 -13.37
CA ASN A 257 -19.14 -3.42 -14.24
C ASN A 257 -20.35 -4.35 -14.45
N LYS A 258 -20.21 -5.68 -14.25
CA LYS A 258 -21.33 -6.62 -14.34
C LYS A 258 -22.19 -6.66 -13.09
N LEU A 259 -21.67 -6.27 -11.95
CA LEU A 259 -22.38 -6.25 -10.67
C LEU A 259 -23.21 -4.97 -10.51
N HIS A 260 -22.91 -3.94 -11.30
CA HIS A 260 -23.65 -2.66 -11.35
C HIS A 260 -23.87 -2.26 -12.80
N PRO A 261 -24.91 -2.85 -13.49
CA PRO A 261 -25.26 -2.49 -14.87
C PRO A 261 -25.88 -1.09 -14.96
#